data_f4ad5056e880c31f80a23852b8624a2c
#
_entry.id   f4ad5056e880c31f80a23852b8624a2c
#
_cell.length_a   1.000
_cell.length_b   1.000
_cell.length_c   1.000
_cell.angle_alpha   90.00
_cell.angle_beta   90.00
_cell.angle_gamma   90.00
#
_symmetry.space_group_name_H-M   'P 1'
#
loop_
_entity.id
_entity.type
_entity.pdbx_description
1 polymer ?
#
loop_
_entity_poly.entity_id
_entity_poly.type
_entity_poly.pdbx_seq_one_letter_code
_entity_poly.pdbx_strand_id
1 'polypeptide(L)'
;MSNICKTVSLRTRKIKDGHMLSYYLDYYPGYRDESTMKVIRHESLGIYIYAKPKNQMEQKYNLNLMARAEAIRCRRFEAIVNERYDFFDKEKMKGDFLAYFKKLADKKNSKWQHVYMHFRTFTQGKCTFGEINVDLCNRFREYLLTAPQGLHKNRKLHINSAANYWSTFRALIHTAYRDHKIKENPNGFLERIETIPTDKEHLSQDEQAA
;
A
#
# COMPACT_ATOMS: atom_id res chain seq x y z
N MET A 1 -3.73 -28.33 -4.25
CA MET A 1 -3.21 -27.33 -5.21
C MET A 1 -4.36 -26.38 -5.55
N SER A 2 -4.26 -25.09 -5.24
CA SER A 2 -5.29 -24.12 -5.59
C SER A 2 -5.29 -23.92 -7.11
N ASN A 3 -6.43 -24.14 -7.76
CA ASN A 3 -6.60 -23.84 -9.18
C ASN A 3 -6.54 -22.31 -9.36
N ILE A 4 -5.41 -21.83 -9.82
CA ILE A 4 -5.19 -20.39 -10.07
C ILE A 4 -5.74 -20.06 -11.44
N CYS A 5 -6.66 -19.09 -11.56
CA CYS A 5 -7.17 -18.58 -12.83
C CYS A 5 -5.99 -18.04 -13.68
N LYS A 6 -5.86 -18.56 -14.90
CA LYS A 6 -4.79 -18.19 -15.83
C LYS A 6 -5.25 -17.23 -16.92
N THR A 7 -6.52 -17.32 -17.28
CA THR A 7 -7.09 -16.52 -18.37
C THR A 7 -8.51 -16.06 -18.05
N VAL A 8 -8.85 -14.86 -18.51
CA VAL A 8 -10.20 -14.31 -18.51
C VAL A 8 -10.57 -13.99 -19.95
N SER A 9 -11.53 -14.72 -20.50
CA SER A 9 -11.97 -14.58 -21.89
C SER A 9 -13.34 -13.92 -21.95
N LEU A 10 -13.51 -12.96 -22.86
CA LEU A 10 -14.82 -12.39 -23.17
C LEU A 10 -15.54 -13.31 -24.17
N ARG A 11 -16.72 -13.77 -23.80
CA ARG A 11 -17.55 -14.66 -24.63
C ARG A 11 -18.98 -14.16 -24.72
N THR A 12 -19.71 -14.66 -25.70
CA THR A 12 -21.13 -14.38 -25.90
C THR A 12 -21.97 -15.64 -25.86
N ARG A 13 -23.20 -15.50 -25.38
CA ARG A 13 -24.24 -16.54 -25.43
C ARG A 13 -25.51 -15.98 -26.07
N LYS A 14 -26.23 -16.80 -26.82
CA LYS A 14 -27.51 -16.43 -27.47
C LYS A 14 -28.60 -16.26 -26.41
N ILE A 15 -29.40 -15.22 -26.56
CA ILE A 15 -30.59 -14.94 -25.75
C ILE A 15 -31.73 -14.46 -26.69
N LYS A 16 -32.96 -14.42 -26.20
CA LYS A 16 -34.14 -13.97 -26.94
C LYS A 16 -34.24 -14.67 -28.29
N ASP A 17 -34.32 -15.98 -28.30
CA ASP A 17 -34.43 -16.83 -29.48
C ASP A 17 -33.30 -16.61 -30.53
N GLY A 18 -32.16 -16.14 -30.07
CA GLY A 18 -30.99 -15.94 -30.93
C GLY A 18 -30.92 -14.56 -31.62
N HIS A 19 -31.87 -13.66 -31.36
CA HIS A 19 -31.83 -12.29 -31.87
C HIS A 19 -30.82 -11.39 -31.20
N MET A 20 -30.49 -11.69 -29.93
CA MET A 20 -29.49 -10.97 -29.17
C MET A 20 -28.43 -11.91 -28.58
N LEU A 21 -27.27 -11.34 -28.30
CA LEU A 21 -26.17 -11.98 -27.62
C LEU A 21 -25.94 -11.26 -26.29
N SER A 22 -25.64 -12.05 -25.25
CA SER A 22 -25.23 -11.51 -23.94
C SER A 22 -23.74 -11.77 -23.73
N TYR A 23 -22.97 -10.73 -23.35
CA TYR A 23 -21.57 -10.91 -22.97
C TYR A 23 -21.45 -11.50 -21.57
N TYR A 24 -20.47 -12.42 -21.43
CA TYR A 24 -20.03 -12.95 -20.13
C TYR A 24 -18.51 -13.17 -20.11
N LEU A 25 -17.93 -13.19 -18.94
CA LEU A 25 -16.53 -13.58 -18.72
C LEU A 25 -16.46 -15.08 -18.42
N ASP A 26 -15.49 -15.75 -19.03
CA ASP A 26 -15.14 -17.16 -18.83
C ASP A 26 -13.75 -17.20 -18.19
N TYR A 27 -13.68 -17.71 -16.97
CA TYR A 27 -12.45 -17.82 -16.16
C TYR A 27 -11.88 -19.24 -16.28
N TYR A 28 -10.63 -19.36 -16.69
CA TYR A 28 -9.99 -20.67 -16.81
C TYR A 28 -8.61 -20.73 -16.17
N PRO A 29 -8.40 -21.69 -15.26
CA PRO A 29 -9.40 -22.38 -14.47
C PRO A 29 -10.25 -21.37 -13.66
N GLY A 30 -11.44 -21.78 -13.20
CA GLY A 30 -12.27 -20.91 -12.37
C GLY A 30 -11.52 -20.43 -11.12
N TYR A 31 -11.81 -19.21 -10.66
CA TYR A 31 -11.22 -18.68 -9.44
C TYR A 31 -12.16 -18.84 -8.24
N ARG A 32 -11.58 -18.92 -7.04
CA ARG A 32 -12.35 -18.98 -5.80
C ARG A 32 -12.51 -17.57 -5.25
N ASP A 33 -13.75 -17.13 -5.11
CA ASP A 33 -14.10 -15.88 -4.45
C ASP A 33 -13.82 -16.01 -2.94
N GLU A 34 -12.98 -15.13 -2.38
CA GLU A 34 -12.58 -15.20 -0.96
C GLU A 34 -13.74 -14.89 0.00
N SER A 35 -14.72 -14.10 -0.42
CA SER A 35 -15.87 -13.72 0.42
C SER A 35 -16.92 -14.82 0.51
N THR A 36 -17.20 -15.49 -0.60
CA THR A 36 -18.23 -16.53 -0.69
C THR A 36 -17.69 -17.95 -0.68
N MET A 37 -16.38 -18.13 -0.82
CA MET A 37 -15.67 -19.41 -0.98
C MET A 37 -16.14 -20.24 -2.18
N LYS A 38 -16.95 -19.67 -3.08
CA LYS A 38 -17.46 -20.34 -4.28
C LYS A 38 -16.47 -20.25 -5.42
N VAL A 39 -16.43 -21.30 -6.25
CA VAL A 39 -15.66 -21.29 -7.50
C VAL A 39 -16.50 -20.61 -8.58
N ILE A 40 -16.03 -19.47 -9.06
CA ILE A 40 -16.62 -18.71 -10.15
C ILE A 40 -15.93 -19.10 -11.46
N ARG A 41 -16.71 -19.57 -12.41
CA ARG A 41 -16.24 -19.88 -13.76
C ARG A 41 -16.79 -18.91 -14.81
N HIS A 42 -18.01 -18.45 -14.64
CA HIS A 42 -18.66 -17.54 -15.55
C HIS A 42 -19.26 -16.35 -14.80
N GLU A 43 -19.06 -15.14 -15.31
CA GLU A 43 -19.66 -13.91 -14.80
C GLU A 43 -20.42 -13.21 -15.92
N SER A 44 -21.74 -13.03 -15.77
CA SER A 44 -22.56 -12.30 -16.73
C SER A 44 -22.33 -10.80 -16.58
N LEU A 45 -22.07 -10.09 -17.68
CA LEU A 45 -21.81 -8.65 -17.64
C LEU A 45 -23.08 -7.79 -17.73
N GLY A 46 -24.26 -8.40 -18.05
CA GLY A 46 -25.48 -7.64 -18.29
C GLY A 46 -25.42 -6.76 -19.53
N ILE A 47 -24.49 -7.04 -20.45
CA ILE A 47 -24.31 -6.30 -21.69
C ILE A 47 -24.88 -7.14 -22.83
N TYR A 48 -25.77 -6.53 -23.63
CA TYR A 48 -26.51 -7.21 -24.69
C TYR A 48 -26.25 -6.52 -26.04
N ILE A 49 -26.01 -7.30 -27.07
CA ILE A 49 -25.75 -6.82 -28.43
C ILE A 49 -26.66 -7.53 -29.47
N TYR A 50 -26.84 -6.93 -30.59
CA TYR A 50 -27.56 -7.56 -31.72
C TYR A 50 -26.73 -8.72 -32.28
N ALA A 51 -27.33 -9.90 -32.45
CA ALA A 51 -26.67 -11.07 -33.06
C ALA A 51 -26.34 -10.85 -34.53
N LYS A 52 -27.25 -10.15 -35.25
CA LYS A 52 -27.11 -9.78 -36.66
C LYS A 52 -27.54 -8.32 -36.79
N PRO A 53 -26.63 -7.36 -36.69
CA PRO A 53 -26.95 -5.95 -36.86
C PRO A 53 -27.40 -5.68 -38.29
N LYS A 54 -28.53 -4.99 -38.48
CA LYS A 54 -29.18 -4.74 -39.77
C LYS A 54 -28.79 -3.40 -40.40
N ASN A 55 -28.32 -2.46 -39.59
CA ASN A 55 -27.98 -1.12 -40.02
C ASN A 55 -26.70 -0.61 -39.32
N GLN A 56 -26.18 0.51 -39.81
CA GLN A 56 -24.95 1.12 -39.30
C GLN A 56 -25.07 1.57 -37.81
N MET A 57 -26.28 1.95 -37.40
CA MET A 57 -26.52 2.36 -36.01
C MET A 57 -26.39 1.17 -35.04
N GLU A 58 -26.97 0.02 -35.41
CA GLU A 58 -26.85 -1.23 -34.62
C GLU A 58 -25.39 -1.75 -34.61
N GLN A 59 -24.68 -1.61 -35.72
CA GLN A 59 -23.25 -1.95 -35.78
C GLN A 59 -22.41 -1.07 -34.80
N LYS A 60 -22.63 0.25 -34.85
CA LYS A 60 -21.95 1.21 -33.93
C LYS A 60 -22.30 0.94 -32.48
N TYR A 61 -23.56 0.61 -32.20
CA TYR A 61 -24.01 0.21 -30.86
C TYR A 61 -23.25 -1.04 -30.38
N ASN A 62 -23.18 -2.09 -31.20
CA ASN A 62 -22.43 -3.30 -30.88
C ASN A 62 -20.95 -3.03 -30.59
N LEU A 63 -20.29 -2.20 -31.41
CA LEU A 63 -18.88 -1.84 -31.25
C LEU A 63 -18.62 -1.11 -29.90
N ASN A 64 -19.49 -0.16 -29.58
CA ASN A 64 -19.36 0.56 -28.29
C ASN A 64 -19.51 -0.36 -27.07
N LEU A 65 -20.48 -1.27 -27.14
CA LEU A 65 -20.71 -2.22 -26.04
C LEU A 65 -19.63 -3.31 -25.96
N MET A 66 -19.07 -3.72 -27.09
CA MET A 66 -17.92 -4.61 -27.15
C MET A 66 -16.70 -3.95 -26.47
N ALA A 67 -16.40 -2.69 -26.79
CA ALA A 67 -15.30 -1.96 -26.16
C ALA A 67 -15.49 -1.84 -24.64
N ARG A 68 -16.73 -1.59 -24.18
CA ARG A 68 -17.07 -1.57 -22.74
C ARG A 68 -16.89 -2.93 -22.09
N ALA A 69 -17.34 -4.01 -22.73
CA ALA A 69 -17.19 -5.36 -22.21
C ALA A 69 -15.71 -5.78 -22.11
N GLU A 70 -14.90 -5.39 -23.11
CA GLU A 70 -13.46 -5.64 -23.11
C GLU A 70 -12.73 -4.86 -22.01
N ALA A 71 -13.11 -3.61 -21.75
CA ALA A 71 -12.58 -2.84 -20.64
C ALA A 71 -12.88 -3.51 -19.27
N ILE A 72 -14.07 -4.10 -19.12
CA ILE A 72 -14.42 -4.86 -17.90
C ILE A 72 -13.55 -6.12 -17.82
N ARG A 73 -13.37 -6.85 -18.91
CA ARG A 73 -12.49 -8.04 -18.97
C ARG A 73 -11.07 -7.70 -18.51
N CYS A 74 -10.49 -6.62 -19.03
CA CYS A 74 -9.14 -6.18 -18.65
C CYS A 74 -9.06 -5.89 -17.16
N ARG A 75 -10.01 -5.14 -16.58
CA ARG A 75 -10.04 -4.85 -15.13
C ARG A 75 -10.16 -6.12 -14.28
N ARG A 76 -10.98 -7.08 -14.70
CA ARG A 76 -11.10 -8.37 -13.99
C ARG A 76 -9.81 -9.19 -14.05
N PHE A 77 -9.16 -9.21 -15.22
CA PHE A 77 -7.87 -9.88 -15.37
C PHE A 77 -6.80 -9.22 -14.49
N GLU A 78 -6.71 -7.89 -14.51
CA GLU A 78 -5.80 -7.15 -13.63
C GLU A 78 -6.06 -7.42 -12.15
N ALA A 79 -7.32 -7.45 -11.71
CA ALA A 79 -7.68 -7.77 -10.34
C ALA A 79 -7.18 -9.17 -9.94
N ILE A 80 -7.39 -10.19 -10.78
CA ILE A 80 -6.95 -11.57 -10.54
C ILE A 80 -5.41 -11.67 -10.53
N VAL A 81 -4.74 -10.96 -11.44
CA VAL A 81 -3.29 -10.89 -11.47
C VAL A 81 -2.75 -10.18 -10.23
N ASN A 82 -3.39 -9.09 -9.80
CA ASN A 82 -3.03 -8.36 -8.58
C ASN A 82 -3.28 -9.18 -7.31
N GLU A 83 -4.39 -9.93 -7.21
CA GLU A 83 -4.60 -10.89 -6.13
C GLU A 83 -3.49 -11.97 -6.08
N ARG A 84 -3.03 -12.41 -7.25
CA ARG A 84 -1.89 -13.32 -7.34
C ARG A 84 -0.58 -12.68 -6.88
N TYR A 85 -0.36 -11.40 -7.17
CA TYR A 85 0.79 -10.63 -6.67
C TYR A 85 0.60 -10.26 -5.20
N ASP A 86 -0.60 -9.99 -4.72
CA ASP A 86 -0.90 -9.78 -3.30
C ASP A 86 -0.60 -11.04 -2.46
N PHE A 87 -0.75 -12.24 -3.01
CA PHE A 87 -0.30 -13.45 -2.32
C PHE A 87 1.24 -13.49 -2.17
N PHE A 88 1.97 -13.05 -3.17
CA PHE A 88 3.44 -12.88 -3.09
C PHE A 88 3.83 -11.73 -2.15
N ASP A 89 3.06 -10.66 -2.14
CA ASP A 89 3.24 -9.53 -1.23
C ASP A 89 2.85 -9.91 0.21
N LYS A 90 1.86 -10.79 0.44
CA LYS A 90 1.50 -11.29 1.78
C LYS A 90 2.67 -11.97 2.48
N GLU A 91 3.49 -12.76 1.78
CA GLU A 91 4.70 -13.36 2.37
C GLU A 91 5.78 -12.30 2.64
N LYS A 92 5.97 -11.34 1.75
CA LYS A 92 6.88 -10.21 1.98
C LYS A 92 6.39 -9.33 3.13
N MET A 93 5.08 -9.11 3.26
CA MET A 93 4.48 -8.32 4.33
C MET A 93 4.66 -8.93 5.72
N LYS A 94 4.82 -10.27 5.82
CA LYS A 94 5.18 -10.96 7.07
C LYS A 94 6.64 -10.79 7.48
N GLY A 95 7.48 -10.25 6.58
CA GLY A 95 8.90 -10.03 6.85
C GLY A 95 9.12 -9.05 8.01
N ASP A 96 10.24 -9.20 8.71
CA ASP A 96 10.60 -8.40 9.87
C ASP A 96 11.09 -6.99 9.47
N PHE A 97 10.25 -5.99 9.75
CA PHE A 97 10.57 -4.58 9.51
C PHE A 97 11.66 -4.07 10.46
N LEU A 98 11.72 -4.55 11.72
CA LEU A 98 12.74 -4.12 12.66
C LEU A 98 14.14 -4.60 12.25
N ALA A 99 14.26 -5.82 11.72
CA ALA A 99 15.53 -6.31 11.18
C ALA A 99 15.99 -5.47 9.97
N TYR A 100 15.06 -5.10 9.08
CA TYR A 100 15.34 -4.20 7.97
C TYR A 100 15.78 -2.81 8.45
N PHE A 101 15.05 -2.23 9.41
CA PHE A 101 15.38 -0.93 10.01
C PHE A 101 16.77 -0.95 10.65
N LYS A 102 17.05 -1.97 11.48
CA LYS A 102 18.36 -2.13 12.13
C LYS A 102 19.50 -2.13 11.10
N LYS A 103 19.37 -2.93 10.04
CA LYS A 103 20.36 -3.01 8.97
C LYS A 103 20.63 -1.66 8.29
N LEU A 104 19.60 -0.81 8.14
CA LEU A 104 19.76 0.54 7.60
C LEU A 104 20.38 1.47 8.65
N ALA A 105 19.95 1.40 9.91
CA ALA A 105 20.46 2.23 10.99
C ALA A 105 21.96 1.97 11.23
N ASP A 106 22.41 0.72 11.14
CA ASP A 106 23.83 0.33 11.29
C ASP A 106 24.74 0.92 10.20
N LYS A 107 24.17 1.27 9.04
CA LYS A 107 24.89 1.92 7.92
C LYS A 107 24.83 3.44 7.94
N LYS A 108 24.07 4.02 8.88
CA LYS A 108 23.83 5.47 9.00
C LYS A 108 24.44 6.01 10.29
N ASN A 109 24.11 7.27 10.63
CA ASN A 109 24.62 7.95 11.82
C ASN A 109 23.83 7.57 13.11
N SER A 110 24.32 8.04 14.26
CA SER A 110 23.72 7.79 15.58
C SER A 110 22.25 8.18 15.70
N LYS A 111 21.78 9.20 14.94
CA LYS A 111 20.37 9.58 14.90
C LYS A 111 19.47 8.43 14.44
N TRP A 112 19.86 7.68 13.42
CA TRP A 112 19.11 6.51 12.95
C TRP A 112 19.03 5.40 14.02
N GLN A 113 20.12 5.23 14.78
CA GLN A 113 20.15 4.29 15.91
C GLN A 113 19.16 4.69 17.01
N HIS A 114 19.12 5.99 17.35
CA HIS A 114 18.17 6.49 18.33
C HIS A 114 16.71 6.29 17.88
N VAL A 115 16.41 6.60 16.60
CA VAL A 115 15.06 6.37 16.06
C VAL A 115 14.72 4.89 16.06
N TYR A 116 15.66 4.01 15.71
CA TYR A 116 15.47 2.57 15.80
C TYR A 116 15.14 2.12 17.22
N MET A 117 15.87 2.59 18.22
CA MET A 117 15.63 2.25 19.63
C MET A 117 14.22 2.69 20.08
N HIS A 118 13.82 3.91 19.75
CA HIS A 118 12.47 4.40 20.04
C HIS A 118 11.39 3.58 19.35
N PHE A 119 11.57 3.26 18.07
CA PHE A 119 10.60 2.48 17.32
C PHE A 119 10.51 1.04 17.85
N ARG A 120 11.66 0.42 18.17
CA ARG A 120 11.70 -0.92 18.80
C ARG A 120 10.99 -0.94 20.15
N THR A 121 11.18 0.09 20.98
CA THR A 121 10.48 0.20 22.26
C THR A 121 8.98 0.36 22.07
N PHE A 122 8.56 1.23 21.14
CA PHE A 122 7.16 1.46 20.79
C PHE A 122 6.47 0.19 20.31
N THR A 123 7.12 -0.60 19.46
CA THR A 123 6.58 -1.85 18.90
C THR A 123 6.84 -3.08 19.78
N GLN A 124 7.40 -2.90 20.97
CA GLN A 124 7.75 -3.98 21.89
C GLN A 124 8.66 -5.05 21.26
N GLY A 125 9.51 -4.63 20.32
CA GLY A 125 10.48 -5.49 19.65
C GLY A 125 9.93 -6.34 18.53
N LYS A 126 8.70 -6.10 18.06
CA LYS A 126 8.08 -6.83 16.93
C LYS A 126 7.36 -5.86 16.01
N CYS A 127 7.65 -5.95 14.72
CA CYS A 127 6.92 -5.22 13.68
C CYS A 127 7.20 -5.86 12.32
N THR A 128 6.16 -6.15 11.58
CA THR A 128 6.23 -6.68 10.21
C THR A 128 6.06 -5.55 9.19
N PHE A 129 6.43 -5.79 7.92
CA PHE A 129 6.17 -4.81 6.85
C PHE A 129 4.67 -4.52 6.66
N GLY A 130 3.81 -5.51 6.86
CA GLY A 130 2.36 -5.39 6.72
C GLY A 130 1.70 -4.49 7.77
N GLU A 131 2.35 -4.32 8.93
CA GLU A 131 1.86 -3.44 9.99
C GLU A 131 2.18 -1.96 9.74
N ILE A 132 3.06 -1.66 8.77
CA ILE A 132 3.42 -0.29 8.41
C ILE A 132 2.30 0.36 7.61
N ASN A 133 1.43 1.06 8.30
CA ASN A 133 0.30 1.82 7.75
C ASN A 133 0.23 3.22 8.38
N VAL A 134 -0.72 4.04 7.93
CA VAL A 134 -0.92 5.42 8.42
C VAL A 134 -1.20 5.45 9.92
N ASP A 135 -2.02 4.51 10.42
CA ASP A 135 -2.39 4.43 11.84
C ASP A 135 -1.17 4.15 12.74
N LEU A 136 -0.38 3.12 12.41
CA LEU A 136 0.84 2.80 13.17
C LEU A 136 1.83 3.97 13.15
N CYS A 137 1.99 4.61 11.99
CA CYS A 137 2.88 5.77 11.86
C CYS A 137 2.41 6.94 12.74
N ASN A 138 1.11 7.26 12.76
CA ASN A 138 0.56 8.32 13.62
C ASN A 138 0.72 7.98 15.10
N ARG A 139 0.46 6.75 15.52
CA ARG A 139 0.71 6.31 16.90
C ARG A 139 2.19 6.42 17.29
N PHE A 140 3.11 6.14 16.38
CA PHE A 140 4.53 6.35 16.66
C PHE A 140 4.89 7.84 16.73
N ARG A 141 4.25 8.71 15.94
CA ARG A 141 4.39 10.17 16.06
C ARG A 141 3.98 10.65 17.46
N GLU A 142 2.81 10.22 17.93
CA GLU A 142 2.31 10.55 19.28
C GLU A 142 3.23 10.00 20.39
N TYR A 143 3.74 8.79 20.22
CA TYR A 143 4.74 8.22 21.12
C TYR A 143 5.99 9.11 21.20
N LEU A 144 6.51 9.61 20.09
CA LEU A 144 7.71 10.47 20.08
C LEU A 144 7.50 11.78 20.86
N LEU A 145 6.27 12.34 20.87
CA LEU A 145 5.94 13.55 21.64
C LEU A 145 5.94 13.34 23.15
N THR A 146 5.81 12.11 23.60
CA THR A 146 5.76 11.72 25.02
C THR A 146 6.94 10.84 25.46
N ALA A 147 7.78 10.44 24.51
CA ALA A 147 8.88 9.51 24.74
C ALA A 147 9.92 10.05 25.73
N PRO A 148 10.55 9.17 26.51
CA PRO A 148 11.66 9.56 27.40
C PRO A 148 12.91 9.92 26.57
N GLN A 149 13.72 10.83 27.09
CA GLN A 149 14.99 11.21 26.50
C GLN A 149 16.07 10.15 26.81
N GLY A 150 16.29 9.22 25.90
CA GLY A 150 17.30 8.17 25.99
C GLY A 150 17.21 7.37 27.29
N LEU A 151 18.31 7.29 28.07
CA LEU A 151 18.38 6.59 29.34
C LEU A 151 17.72 7.38 30.51
N HIS A 152 17.44 8.66 30.32
CA HIS A 152 16.84 9.52 31.36
C HIS A 152 15.31 9.38 31.34
N LYS A 153 14.78 8.38 32.04
CA LYS A 153 13.34 8.09 32.08
C LYS A 153 12.49 9.26 32.60
N ASN A 154 13.08 10.18 33.38
CA ASN A 154 12.38 11.33 33.97
C ASN A 154 12.37 12.59 33.09
N ARG A 155 13.03 12.57 31.94
CA ARG A 155 13.01 13.68 30.98
C ARG A 155 12.32 13.24 29.70
N LYS A 156 11.38 14.05 29.25
CA LYS A 156 10.75 13.88 27.94
C LYS A 156 11.71 14.29 26.83
N LEU A 157 11.57 13.65 25.69
CA LEU A 157 12.27 14.04 24.48
C LEU A 157 11.89 15.48 24.10
N HIS A 158 12.89 16.32 23.82
CA HIS A 158 12.64 17.69 23.39
C HIS A 158 11.92 17.68 22.03
N ILE A 159 10.94 18.61 21.84
CA ILE A 159 10.08 18.63 20.66
C ILE A 159 10.88 18.68 19.34
N ASN A 160 11.96 19.47 19.29
CA ASN A 160 12.82 19.53 18.11
C ASN A 160 13.55 18.22 17.84
N SER A 161 13.88 17.46 18.89
CA SER A 161 14.45 16.11 18.75
C SER A 161 13.38 15.12 18.26
N ALA A 162 12.15 15.20 18.77
CA ALA A 162 11.03 14.41 18.26
C ALA A 162 10.75 14.68 16.79
N ALA A 163 10.74 15.95 16.37
CA ALA A 163 10.57 16.35 14.98
C ALA A 163 11.69 15.79 14.07
N ASN A 164 12.95 15.85 14.53
CA ASN A 164 14.08 15.27 13.81
C ASN A 164 14.00 13.74 13.70
N TYR A 165 13.57 13.06 14.76
CA TYR A 165 13.39 11.59 14.76
C TYR A 165 12.22 11.19 13.86
N TRP A 166 11.13 11.95 13.92
CA TRP A 166 9.99 11.76 13.02
C TRP A 166 10.36 11.93 11.53
N SER A 167 11.12 12.97 11.20
CA SER A 167 11.62 13.19 9.84
C SER A 167 12.52 12.02 9.37
N THR A 168 13.37 11.49 10.25
CA THR A 168 14.22 10.34 9.96
C THR A 168 13.39 9.07 9.75
N PHE A 169 12.35 8.85 10.56
CA PHE A 169 11.42 7.73 10.39
C PHE A 169 10.66 7.83 9.06
N ARG A 170 10.16 9.01 8.69
CA ARG A 170 9.52 9.23 7.40
C ARG A 170 10.46 8.93 6.21
N ALA A 171 11.74 9.27 6.33
CA ALA A 171 12.75 8.92 5.33
C ALA A 171 12.98 7.40 5.25
N LEU A 172 12.95 6.68 6.38
CA LEU A 172 12.98 5.21 6.41
C LEU A 172 11.78 4.62 5.66
N ILE A 173 10.56 5.09 5.95
CA ILE A 173 9.33 4.64 5.28
C ILE A 173 9.42 4.85 3.76
N HIS A 174 9.89 6.03 3.33
CA HIS A 174 10.10 6.31 1.92
C HIS A 174 11.12 5.34 1.29
N THR A 175 12.20 5.02 2.00
CA THR A 175 13.21 4.04 1.55
C THR A 175 12.60 2.65 1.44
N ALA A 176 11.81 2.20 2.43
CA ALA A 176 11.15 0.91 2.40
C ALA A 176 10.14 0.79 1.23
N TYR A 177 9.44 1.87 0.90
CA TYR A 177 8.56 1.92 -0.26
C TYR A 177 9.35 1.83 -1.57
N ARG A 178 10.43 2.61 -1.73
CA ARG A 178 11.31 2.56 -2.91
C ARG A 178 11.94 1.18 -3.09
N ASP A 179 12.28 0.51 -1.99
CA ASP A 179 12.85 -0.85 -1.99
C ASP A 179 11.77 -1.95 -2.18
N HIS A 180 10.53 -1.56 -2.50
CA HIS A 180 9.38 -2.48 -2.68
C HIS A 180 9.15 -3.43 -1.48
N LYS A 181 9.40 -2.94 -0.26
CA LYS A 181 9.17 -3.69 0.99
C LYS A 181 7.77 -3.45 1.56
N ILE A 182 7.18 -2.29 1.33
CA ILE A 182 5.82 -1.93 1.70
C ILE A 182 5.01 -1.59 0.44
N LYS A 183 3.72 -1.90 0.47
CA LYS A 183 2.82 -1.75 -0.69
C LYS A 183 2.50 -0.29 -0.99
N GLU A 184 2.26 0.49 0.05
CA GLU A 184 1.86 1.89 -0.04
C GLU A 184 2.83 2.77 0.74
N ASN A 185 2.97 4.01 0.31
CA ASN A 185 3.76 5.01 1.04
C ASN A 185 2.83 5.86 1.91
N PRO A 186 2.78 5.65 3.23
CA PRO A 186 1.90 6.41 4.11
C PRO A 186 2.29 7.88 4.25
N ASN A 187 3.50 8.29 3.85
CA ASN A 187 4.04 9.65 4.06
C ASN A 187 3.16 10.78 3.50
N GLY A 188 2.34 10.52 2.48
CA GLY A 188 1.41 11.51 1.91
C GLY A 188 0.27 11.89 2.85
N PHE A 189 -0.02 11.05 3.84
CA PHE A 189 -1.09 11.22 4.83
C PHE A 189 -0.58 11.58 6.23
N LEU A 190 0.74 11.71 6.40
CA LEU A 190 1.38 11.95 7.69
C LEU A 190 1.70 13.43 7.89
N GLU A 191 1.22 13.98 8.99
CA GLU A 191 1.54 15.35 9.42
C GLU A 191 2.98 15.46 9.92
N ARG A 192 3.51 16.66 9.90
CA ARG A 192 4.81 16.99 10.50
C ARG A 192 4.66 17.24 12.00
N ILE A 193 5.75 17.10 12.74
CA ILE A 193 5.86 17.64 14.09
C ILE A 193 6.44 19.05 13.93
N GLU A 194 5.73 20.05 14.45
CA GLU A 194 6.19 21.43 14.45
C GLU A 194 7.38 21.62 15.39
N THR A 195 8.32 22.44 14.98
CA THR A 195 9.52 22.75 15.77
C THR A 195 9.36 24.10 16.47
N ILE A 196 9.96 24.21 17.63
CA ILE A 196 10.05 25.48 18.37
C ILE A 196 11.35 26.18 17.97
N PRO A 197 11.34 27.49 17.66
CA PRO A 197 12.56 28.25 17.47
C PRO A 197 13.50 28.08 18.66
N THR A 198 14.78 27.86 18.40
CA THR A 198 15.82 27.83 19.44
C THR A 198 16.57 29.17 19.37
N ASP A 199 16.45 29.98 20.39
CA ASP A 199 17.35 31.10 20.59
C ASP A 199 18.74 30.53 20.86
N LYS A 200 19.63 30.74 19.93
CA LYS A 200 21.05 30.51 20.13
C LYS A 200 21.62 31.83 20.62
N GLU A 201 21.88 31.94 21.91
CA GLU A 201 22.78 32.98 22.41
C GLU A 201 24.11 32.72 21.77
N HIS A 202 24.54 33.65 20.89
CA HIS A 202 25.91 33.70 20.40
C HIS A 202 26.71 34.44 21.46
N LEU A 203 27.65 33.76 22.10
CA LEU A 203 28.66 34.42 22.88
C LEU A 203 29.38 35.45 21.93
N SER A 204 29.38 36.70 22.37
CA SER A 204 30.14 37.74 21.68
C SER A 204 31.64 37.41 21.71
N GLN A 205 32.42 37.96 20.78
CA GLN A 205 33.86 37.73 20.79
C GLN A 205 34.54 38.17 22.09
N ASP A 206 33.97 39.15 22.79
CA ASP A 206 34.46 39.65 24.10
C ASP A 206 34.19 38.67 25.26
N GLU A 207 33.13 37.88 25.17
CA GLU A 207 32.82 36.83 26.18
C GLU A 207 33.59 35.53 25.96
N GLN A 208 34.24 35.35 24.79
CA GLN A 208 35.14 34.23 24.53
C GLN A 208 36.58 34.51 24.96
N ALA A 209 36.91 35.76 25.29
CA ALA A 209 38.28 36.19 25.69
C ALA A 209 38.44 36.34 27.22
N ALA A 210 37.39 36.08 27.99
CA ALA A 210 37.40 36.08 29.45
C ALA A 210 37.41 34.63 30.00
#